data_0b37a264262bb1a19b13ba5f71683e78
#
_entry.id   0b37a264262bb1a19b13ba5f71683e78
#
_cell.length_a   1.000
_cell.length_b   1.000
_cell.length_c   1.000
_cell.angle_alpha   90.00
_cell.angle_beta   90.00
_cell.angle_gamma   90.00
#
_symmetry.space_group_name_H-M   'P 1'
#
loop_
_entity.id
_entity.type
_entity.pdbx_description
1 polymer ?
#
loop_
_entity_poly.entity_id
_entity_poly.type
_entity_poly.pdbx_seq_one_letter_code
_entity_poly.pdbx_strand_id
1 'polypeptide(L)'
;MNLTVAITGASGAVFGREMLRALETDERVERVHFVASENSLRVMAEELGVSGRNDLLEKLLGAESDESPTESNDQPQVLRLAALAQNDNSLGHPILRGRSTKIVQHSDADIGAAIASWSYPSNGMIILPCSMGTLAAIAQGLANSLIARSADVTLKERRPLILCVRETPFNRIHLRNMQIAADAGAVIFPCIPAFYNHPIDSTEMARQFVARVLGHIGLPQPGAYVWKADNAGNRE
;
A
#
# COMPACT_ATOMS: atom_id res chain seq x y z
N MET A 1 -17.88 -3.41 1.09
CA MET A 1 -17.26 -2.10 1.38
C MET A 1 -16.54 -1.59 0.16
N ASN A 2 -16.51 -0.24 -0.07
CA ASN A 2 -15.77 0.42 -1.14
C ASN A 2 -14.60 1.18 -0.51
N LEU A 3 -13.37 0.86 -0.87
CA LEU A 3 -12.16 1.44 -0.29
C LEU A 3 -11.30 2.12 -1.34
N THR A 4 -10.59 3.16 -0.93
CA THR A 4 -9.51 3.75 -1.74
C THR A 4 -8.17 3.35 -1.13
N VAL A 5 -7.26 2.81 -1.94
CA VAL A 5 -5.90 2.46 -1.54
C VAL A 5 -4.92 3.25 -2.40
N ALA A 6 -3.97 3.93 -1.77
CA ALA A 6 -2.91 4.62 -2.46
C ALA A 6 -1.53 4.12 -2.03
N ILE A 7 -0.61 4.02 -3.00
CA ILE A 7 0.81 3.75 -2.78
C ILE A 7 1.59 5.01 -3.17
N THR A 8 2.42 5.53 -2.26
CA THR A 8 3.20 6.73 -2.54
C THR A 8 4.70 6.48 -2.44
N GLY A 9 5.51 7.48 -2.78
CA GLY A 9 6.95 7.35 -2.98
C GLY A 9 7.77 7.21 -1.68
N ALA A 10 7.39 6.28 -0.82
CA ALA A 10 8.15 5.87 0.36
C ALA A 10 8.52 4.39 0.24
N SER A 11 9.65 3.97 0.80
CA SER A 11 10.04 2.56 0.88
C SER A 11 9.00 1.73 1.63
N GLY A 12 8.84 0.47 1.26
CA GLY A 12 7.83 -0.44 1.80
C GLY A 12 6.71 -0.75 0.80
N ALA A 13 7.01 -0.78 -0.51
CA ALA A 13 6.06 -1.16 -1.55
C ALA A 13 5.42 -2.54 -1.31
N VAL A 14 6.13 -3.44 -0.62
CA VAL A 14 5.62 -4.74 -0.18
C VAL A 14 4.34 -4.63 0.66
N PHE A 15 4.22 -3.62 1.53
CA PHE A 15 3.00 -3.41 2.31
C PHE A 15 1.81 -3.07 1.40
N GLY A 16 2.02 -2.20 0.41
CA GLY A 16 0.99 -1.84 -0.57
C GLY A 16 0.56 -3.04 -1.42
N ARG A 17 1.51 -3.88 -1.84
CA ARG A 17 1.22 -5.12 -2.57
C ARG A 17 0.37 -6.07 -1.74
N GLU A 18 0.77 -6.37 -0.51
CA GLU A 18 0.03 -7.27 0.37
C GLU A 18 -1.34 -6.71 0.76
N MET A 19 -1.49 -5.38 0.86
CA MET A 19 -2.79 -4.73 1.04
C MET A 19 -3.74 -5.02 -0.12
N LEU A 20 -3.29 -4.84 -1.37
CA LEU A 20 -4.10 -5.10 -2.55
C LEU A 20 -4.47 -6.59 -2.65
N ARG A 21 -3.54 -7.50 -2.35
CA ARG A 21 -3.79 -8.96 -2.33
C ARG A 21 -4.84 -9.35 -1.27
N ALA A 22 -4.72 -8.82 -0.06
CA ALA A 22 -5.69 -9.07 1.00
C ALA A 22 -7.09 -8.56 0.64
N LEU A 23 -7.19 -7.36 0.07
CA LEU A 23 -8.48 -6.78 -0.32
C LEU A 23 -9.09 -7.46 -1.54
N GLU A 24 -8.29 -7.99 -2.48
CA GLU A 24 -8.78 -8.73 -3.65
C GLU A 24 -9.51 -9.99 -3.23
N THR A 25 -9.05 -10.69 -2.20
CA THR A 25 -9.63 -11.95 -1.74
C THR A 25 -10.74 -11.77 -0.69
N ASP A 26 -10.85 -10.60 -0.07
CA ASP A 26 -11.83 -10.36 1.01
C ASP A 26 -13.24 -10.10 0.45
N GLU A 27 -14.16 -11.05 0.63
CA GLU A 27 -15.54 -10.99 0.12
C GLU A 27 -16.36 -9.83 0.68
N ARG A 28 -15.97 -9.26 1.83
CA ARG A 28 -16.62 -8.09 2.45
C ARG A 28 -16.31 -6.79 1.69
N VAL A 29 -15.28 -6.81 0.85
CA VAL A 29 -14.87 -5.69 0.00
C VAL A 29 -15.47 -5.88 -1.38
N GLU A 30 -16.29 -4.93 -1.79
CA GLU A 30 -16.98 -4.92 -3.09
C GLU A 30 -16.10 -4.28 -4.16
N ARG A 31 -15.43 -3.16 -3.81
CA ARG A 31 -14.59 -2.41 -4.74
C ARG A 31 -13.40 -1.75 -4.06
N VAL A 32 -12.29 -1.77 -4.76
CA VAL A 32 -11.07 -1.05 -4.36
C VAL A 32 -10.67 -0.10 -5.48
N HIS A 33 -10.51 1.18 -5.15
CA HIS A 33 -9.91 2.17 -6.04
C HIS A 33 -8.43 2.30 -5.70
N PHE A 34 -7.59 1.91 -6.64
CA PHE A 34 -6.14 1.92 -6.47
C PHE A 34 -5.51 3.11 -7.19
N VAL A 35 -4.64 3.84 -6.49
CA VAL A 35 -3.87 4.96 -7.05
C VAL A 35 -2.40 4.81 -6.68
N ALA A 36 -1.53 4.81 -7.67
CA ALA A 36 -0.08 4.85 -7.48
C ALA A 36 0.47 6.23 -7.88
N SER A 37 1.20 6.88 -6.96
CA SER A 37 1.87 8.13 -7.29
C SER A 37 3.04 7.88 -8.25
N GLU A 38 3.49 8.93 -8.98
CA GLU A 38 4.65 8.81 -9.89
C GLU A 38 5.88 8.28 -9.18
N ASN A 39 6.18 8.83 -8.00
CA ASN A 39 7.36 8.41 -7.23
C ASN A 39 7.24 6.97 -6.68
N SER A 40 6.03 6.45 -6.50
CA SER A 40 5.85 5.06 -6.05
C SER A 40 6.21 4.04 -7.13
N LEU A 41 6.05 4.38 -8.41
CA LEU A 41 6.44 3.49 -9.52
C LEU A 41 7.93 3.18 -9.47
N ARG A 42 8.75 4.20 -9.17
CA ARG A 42 10.19 4.02 -9.02
C ARG A 42 10.53 3.12 -7.81
N VAL A 43 9.88 3.35 -6.67
CA VAL A 43 10.08 2.52 -5.47
C VAL A 43 9.66 1.07 -5.72
N MET A 44 8.52 0.85 -6.38
CA MET A 44 8.06 -0.50 -6.73
C MET A 44 9.00 -1.21 -7.71
N ALA A 45 9.62 -0.48 -8.63
CA ALA A 45 10.61 -1.05 -9.54
C ALA A 45 11.86 -1.52 -8.78
N GLU A 46 12.36 -0.72 -7.83
CA GLU A 46 13.54 -1.05 -7.02
C GLU A 46 13.30 -2.17 -6.00
N GLU A 47 12.14 -2.14 -5.32
CA GLU A 47 11.87 -3.07 -4.22
C GLU A 47 11.20 -4.38 -4.65
N LEU A 48 10.36 -4.34 -5.69
CA LEU A 48 9.53 -5.47 -6.12
C LEU A 48 9.85 -5.94 -7.55
N GLY A 49 10.75 -5.26 -8.26
CA GLY A 49 11.01 -5.52 -9.69
C GLY A 49 9.80 -5.18 -10.61
N VAL A 50 8.82 -4.44 -10.10
CA VAL A 50 7.59 -4.10 -10.82
C VAL A 50 7.73 -2.72 -11.45
N SER A 51 7.91 -2.68 -12.78
CA SER A 51 8.10 -1.44 -13.54
C SER A 51 6.93 -1.15 -14.48
N GLY A 52 6.76 0.16 -14.78
CA GLY A 52 5.75 0.65 -15.71
C GLY A 52 4.36 0.81 -15.08
N ARG A 53 3.47 1.55 -15.78
CA ARG A 53 2.07 1.75 -15.39
C ARG A 53 1.13 0.73 -16.01
N ASN A 54 1.49 0.26 -17.20
CA ASN A 54 0.75 -0.77 -17.87
C ASN A 54 0.90 -2.08 -17.09
N ASP A 55 -0.20 -2.76 -16.86
CA ASP A 55 -0.26 -4.02 -16.13
C ASP A 55 0.29 -3.98 -14.70
N LEU A 56 0.41 -2.76 -14.11
CA LEU A 56 0.91 -2.56 -12.75
C LEU A 56 0.13 -3.40 -11.74
N LEU A 57 -1.19 -3.37 -11.82
CA LEU A 57 -2.08 -4.12 -10.93
C LEU A 57 -1.87 -5.64 -11.09
N GLU A 58 -1.79 -6.13 -12.33
CA GLU A 58 -1.56 -7.56 -12.62
C GLU A 58 -0.21 -8.03 -12.04
N LYS A 59 0.83 -7.21 -12.19
CA LYS A 59 2.16 -7.48 -11.62
C LYS A 59 2.16 -7.51 -10.08
N LEU A 60 1.41 -6.60 -9.45
CA LEU A 60 1.30 -6.56 -7.98
C LEU A 60 0.46 -7.73 -7.43
N LEU A 61 -0.58 -8.16 -8.14
CA LEU A 61 -1.44 -9.27 -7.75
C LEU A 61 -0.88 -10.64 -8.17
N GLY A 62 0.07 -10.68 -9.10
CA GLY A 62 0.70 -11.92 -9.57
C GLY A 62 1.25 -12.77 -8.42
N ALA A 63 1.32 -14.10 -8.62
CA ALA A 63 1.95 -15.00 -7.64
C ALA A 63 3.44 -14.64 -7.53
N GLU A 64 3.97 -14.78 -6.31
CA GLU A 64 5.41 -14.86 -6.11
C GLU A 64 5.93 -15.99 -7.01
N SER A 65 6.81 -15.68 -7.97
CA SER A 65 7.67 -16.71 -8.53
C SER A 65 8.55 -17.18 -7.38
N ASP A 66 8.51 -18.46 -7.07
CA ASP A 66 9.43 -19.14 -6.13
C ASP A 66 10.86 -19.13 -6.68
N GLU A 67 11.36 -18.00 -7.12
CA GLU A 67 12.77 -17.81 -7.41
C GLU A 67 13.41 -17.17 -6.19
N SER A 68 13.88 -18.05 -5.30
CA SER A 68 14.98 -17.73 -4.39
C SER A 68 16.07 -17.02 -5.19
N PRO A 69 16.68 -15.94 -4.72
CA PRO A 69 17.82 -15.36 -5.38
C PRO A 69 18.95 -16.38 -5.34
N THR A 70 19.19 -17.06 -6.45
CA THR A 70 20.41 -17.82 -6.65
C THR A 70 21.58 -16.84 -6.56
N GLU A 71 22.49 -17.21 -5.66
CA GLU A 71 23.73 -16.50 -5.35
C GLU A 71 24.54 -16.13 -6.59
N SER A 72 25.21 -14.99 -6.43
CA SER A 72 26.41 -14.56 -7.14
C SER A 72 26.31 -14.28 -8.64
N ASN A 73 26.24 -13.01 -8.98
CA ASN A 73 27.11 -12.50 -10.02
C ASN A 73 27.43 -11.00 -9.79
N ASP A 74 28.69 -10.76 -9.54
CA ASP A 74 29.35 -9.48 -9.33
C ASP A 74 29.40 -8.72 -10.67
N GLN A 75 28.27 -8.10 -11.06
CA GLN A 75 28.23 -7.18 -12.19
C GLN A 75 27.71 -5.81 -11.77
N PRO A 76 28.34 -4.72 -12.26
CA PRO A 76 27.96 -3.36 -11.88
C PRO A 76 26.49 -3.07 -12.21
N GLN A 77 25.81 -2.40 -11.29
CA GLN A 77 24.39 -2.03 -11.30
C GLN A 77 23.90 -1.35 -12.61
N VAL A 78 24.82 -0.65 -13.31
CA VAL A 78 24.55 0.03 -14.59
C VAL A 78 24.27 -0.96 -15.74
N LEU A 79 24.89 -2.13 -15.73
CA LEU A 79 24.67 -3.17 -16.76
C LEU A 79 23.35 -3.93 -16.54
N ARG A 80 22.86 -4.02 -15.30
CA ARG A 80 21.53 -4.60 -14.99
C ARG A 80 20.38 -3.76 -15.56
N LEU A 81 20.50 -2.43 -15.48
CA LEU A 81 19.48 -1.51 -16.02
C LEU A 81 19.41 -1.57 -17.56
N ALA A 82 20.54 -1.76 -18.23
CA ALA A 82 20.57 -1.92 -19.69
C ALA A 82 20.02 -3.26 -20.17
N ALA A 83 20.22 -4.35 -19.40
CA ALA A 83 19.68 -5.67 -19.72
C ALA A 83 18.14 -5.75 -19.52
N LEU A 84 17.60 -5.02 -18.54
CA LEU A 84 16.15 -4.95 -18.30
C LEU A 84 15.42 -4.17 -19.41
N ALA A 85 16.09 -3.23 -20.08
CA ALA A 85 15.53 -2.48 -21.21
C ALA A 85 15.50 -3.25 -22.52
N GLN A 86 16.19 -4.39 -22.64
CA GLN A 86 16.31 -5.17 -23.88
C GLN A 86 15.49 -6.47 -23.91
N ASN A 87 14.84 -6.86 -22.81
CA ASN A 87 14.09 -8.13 -22.73
C ASN A 87 12.58 -7.99 -22.85
N ASP A 88 12.10 -7.18 -23.79
CA ASP A 88 10.66 -7.06 -24.07
C ASP A 88 10.17 -8.06 -25.17
N ASN A 89 10.90 -9.15 -25.37
CA ASN A 89 10.54 -10.23 -26.30
C ASN A 89 10.84 -11.61 -25.73
N SER A 90 10.08 -12.06 -24.73
CA SER A 90 9.96 -13.48 -24.44
C SER A 90 8.50 -13.91 -24.41
N LEU A 91 8.05 -14.47 -25.52
CA LEU A 91 6.91 -15.36 -25.63
C LEU A 91 7.05 -16.53 -24.64
N GLY A 92 6.20 -16.56 -23.63
CA GLY A 92 6.20 -17.67 -22.69
C GLY A 92 5.02 -17.65 -21.73
N HIS A 93 3.92 -18.27 -22.14
CA HIS A 93 2.72 -18.70 -21.41
C HIS A 93 1.73 -17.66 -20.91
N PRO A 94 0.49 -17.70 -21.45
CA PRO A 94 -0.64 -16.98 -20.89
C PRO A 94 -1.13 -17.71 -19.65
N ILE A 95 -0.68 -17.32 -18.48
CA ILE A 95 -1.49 -17.54 -17.28
C ILE A 95 -2.64 -16.56 -17.39
N LEU A 96 -3.75 -17.01 -17.96
CA LEU A 96 -5.05 -16.37 -17.90
C LEU A 96 -5.49 -16.33 -16.42
N ARG A 97 -4.91 -15.45 -15.63
CA ARG A 97 -5.54 -14.95 -14.42
C ARG A 97 -6.41 -13.79 -14.83
N GLY A 98 -7.71 -13.99 -14.68
CA GLY A 98 -8.71 -13.00 -14.99
C GLY A 98 -8.33 -11.64 -14.40
N ARG A 99 -8.45 -10.59 -15.21
CA ARG A 99 -8.29 -9.20 -14.80
C ARG A 99 -9.16 -8.99 -13.57
N SER A 100 -8.58 -8.51 -12.45
CA SER A 100 -9.40 -8.19 -11.28
C SER A 100 -10.58 -7.31 -11.68
N THR A 101 -11.77 -7.73 -11.34
CA THR A 101 -12.99 -6.93 -11.53
C THR A 101 -13.29 -6.07 -10.31
N LYS A 102 -12.63 -6.35 -9.18
CA LYS A 102 -12.82 -5.68 -7.90
C LYS A 102 -11.95 -4.43 -7.77
N ILE A 103 -10.70 -4.48 -8.24
CA ILE A 103 -9.75 -3.36 -8.11
C ILE A 103 -9.72 -2.54 -9.40
N VAL A 104 -10.02 -1.25 -9.27
CA VAL A 104 -9.98 -0.27 -10.37
C VAL A 104 -8.79 0.65 -10.16
N GLN A 105 -7.85 0.64 -11.09
CA GLN A 105 -6.68 1.51 -11.07
C GLN A 105 -7.00 2.88 -11.68
N HIS A 106 -6.53 3.96 -11.04
CA HIS A 106 -6.64 5.33 -11.50
C HIS A 106 -5.27 5.97 -11.66
N SER A 107 -5.18 6.96 -12.54
CA SER A 107 -4.02 7.86 -12.62
C SER A 107 -4.08 8.89 -11.49
N ASP A 108 -2.96 9.15 -10.81
CA ASP A 108 -2.87 10.20 -9.79
C ASP A 108 -3.06 11.62 -10.36
N ALA A 109 -2.93 11.78 -11.69
CA ALA A 109 -3.23 13.02 -12.40
C ALA A 109 -4.72 13.24 -12.69
N ASP A 110 -5.57 12.20 -12.56
CA ASP A 110 -7.01 12.30 -12.83
C ASP A 110 -7.79 12.76 -11.60
N ILE A 111 -7.69 14.03 -11.29
CA ILE A 111 -8.43 14.66 -10.17
C ILE A 111 -9.95 14.71 -10.39
N GLY A 112 -10.44 14.34 -11.57
CA GLY A 112 -11.86 14.23 -11.92
C GLY A 112 -12.45 12.85 -11.69
N ALA A 113 -11.65 11.85 -11.27
CA ALA A 113 -12.14 10.51 -10.98
C ALA A 113 -13.22 10.49 -9.89
N ALA A 114 -14.10 9.49 -9.91
CA ALA A 114 -15.24 9.38 -8.99
C ALA A 114 -14.85 9.51 -7.51
N ILE A 115 -13.71 8.95 -7.11
CA ILE A 115 -13.21 9.01 -5.71
C ILE A 115 -12.81 10.41 -5.25
N ALA A 116 -12.66 11.36 -6.17
CA ALA A 116 -12.44 12.78 -5.87
C ALA A 116 -13.72 13.53 -5.50
N SER A 117 -14.88 12.87 -5.56
CA SER A 117 -16.20 13.44 -5.28
C SER A 117 -16.77 12.92 -3.96
N TRP A 118 -17.43 13.82 -3.23
CA TRP A 118 -18.16 13.47 -2.00
C TRP A 118 -19.32 12.49 -2.25
N SER A 119 -19.93 12.53 -3.44
CA SER A 119 -21.06 11.70 -3.82
C SER A 119 -20.71 10.24 -4.05
N TYR A 120 -19.40 9.93 -4.20
CA TYR A 120 -18.96 8.54 -4.30
C TYR A 120 -19.03 7.85 -2.94
N PRO A 121 -19.70 6.67 -2.82
CA PRO A 121 -19.90 5.98 -1.55
C PRO A 121 -18.63 5.22 -1.11
N SER A 122 -17.57 5.93 -0.75
CA SER A 122 -16.36 5.34 -0.16
C SER A 122 -16.52 5.10 1.33
N ASN A 123 -16.08 3.95 1.84
CA ASN A 123 -16.05 3.61 3.26
C ASN A 123 -14.75 4.05 3.95
N GLY A 124 -13.75 4.52 3.20
CA GLY A 124 -12.49 5.01 3.75
C GLY A 124 -11.35 4.96 2.75
N MET A 125 -10.20 5.51 3.18
CA MET A 125 -8.99 5.56 2.38
C MET A 125 -7.78 5.14 3.21
N ILE A 126 -6.90 4.34 2.60
CA ILE A 126 -5.64 3.88 3.18
C ILE A 126 -4.51 4.32 2.25
N ILE A 127 -3.51 5.00 2.78
CA ILE A 127 -2.28 5.35 2.04
C ILE A 127 -1.13 4.55 2.63
N LEU A 128 -0.63 3.55 1.89
CA LEU A 128 0.32 2.56 2.37
C LEU A 128 1.33 2.14 1.29
N PRO A 129 2.61 2.51 1.43
CA PRO A 129 3.15 3.46 2.38
C PRO A 129 2.79 4.92 2.05
N CYS A 130 2.77 5.79 3.07
CA CYS A 130 2.55 7.22 2.93
C CYS A 130 3.88 7.98 3.06
N SER A 131 4.30 8.65 1.98
CA SER A 131 5.50 9.50 2.00
C SER A 131 5.28 10.79 2.76
N MET A 132 6.36 11.40 3.26
CA MET A 132 6.29 12.69 3.96
C MET A 132 5.78 13.83 3.06
N GLY A 133 6.05 13.76 1.75
CA GLY A 133 5.49 14.71 0.79
C GLY A 133 3.96 14.60 0.68
N THR A 134 3.43 13.38 0.60
CA THR A 134 1.99 13.14 0.59
C THR A 134 1.34 13.55 1.91
N LEU A 135 1.95 13.18 3.05
CA LEU A 135 1.50 13.64 4.36
C LEU A 135 1.45 15.16 4.44
N ALA A 136 2.49 15.86 3.95
CA ALA A 136 2.54 17.32 3.96
C ALA A 136 1.42 17.93 3.10
N ALA A 137 1.19 17.39 1.91
CA ALA A 137 0.09 17.85 1.03
C ALA A 137 -1.26 17.72 1.73
N ILE A 138 -1.56 16.56 2.34
CA ILE A 138 -2.81 16.31 3.06
C ILE A 138 -2.94 17.23 4.27
N ALA A 139 -1.90 17.35 5.09
CA ALA A 139 -1.90 18.18 6.29
C ALA A 139 -2.12 19.67 5.99
N GLN A 140 -1.71 20.14 4.80
CA GLN A 140 -1.88 21.51 4.37
C GLN A 140 -3.13 21.72 3.48
N GLY A 141 -3.95 20.68 3.24
CA GLY A 141 -5.14 20.78 2.40
C GLY A 141 -4.84 20.99 0.92
N LEU A 142 -3.67 20.57 0.45
CA LEU A 142 -3.31 20.66 -0.97
C LEU A 142 -3.97 19.49 -1.72
N ALA A 143 -4.84 19.81 -2.68
CA ALA A 143 -5.59 18.83 -3.48
C ALA A 143 -5.10 18.81 -4.93
N ASN A 144 -3.78 18.75 -5.13
CA ASN A 144 -3.11 18.87 -6.43
C ASN A 144 -2.88 17.52 -7.14
N SER A 145 -3.28 16.40 -6.56
CA SER A 145 -3.28 15.07 -7.14
C SER A 145 -4.54 14.32 -6.74
N LEU A 146 -4.86 13.21 -7.41
CA LEU A 146 -6.01 12.40 -7.05
C LEU A 146 -5.89 11.83 -5.64
N ILE A 147 -4.70 11.42 -5.23
CA ILE A 147 -4.43 10.92 -3.86
C ILE A 147 -4.75 12.00 -2.83
N ALA A 148 -4.19 13.21 -3.00
CA ALA A 148 -4.39 14.30 -2.06
C ALA A 148 -5.86 14.77 -2.06
N ARG A 149 -6.50 14.86 -3.24
CA ARG A 149 -7.92 15.22 -3.35
C ARG A 149 -8.84 14.20 -2.72
N SER A 150 -8.60 12.89 -2.93
CA SER A 150 -9.40 11.83 -2.32
C SER A 150 -9.25 11.80 -0.79
N ALA A 151 -8.05 12.10 -0.27
CA ALA A 151 -7.81 12.23 1.15
C ALA A 151 -8.57 13.44 1.74
N ASP A 152 -8.54 14.60 1.07
CA ASP A 152 -9.31 15.80 1.46
C ASP A 152 -10.83 15.49 1.52
N VAL A 153 -11.36 14.82 0.49
CA VAL A 153 -12.77 14.39 0.49
C VAL A 153 -13.05 13.42 1.62
N THR A 154 -12.16 12.47 1.88
CA THR A 154 -12.31 11.47 2.96
C THR A 154 -12.40 12.18 4.32
N LEU A 155 -11.51 13.14 4.59
CA LEU A 155 -11.50 13.93 5.83
C LEU A 155 -12.76 14.77 5.99
N LYS A 156 -13.13 15.57 4.97
CA LYS A 156 -14.29 16.47 5.07
C LYS A 156 -15.62 15.71 5.24
N GLU A 157 -15.70 14.49 4.71
CA GLU A 157 -16.87 13.60 4.88
C GLU A 157 -16.77 12.75 6.17
N ARG A 158 -15.74 12.98 7.00
CA ARG A 158 -15.48 12.25 8.25
C ARG A 158 -15.41 10.74 8.07
N ARG A 159 -14.90 10.29 6.92
CA ARG A 159 -14.63 8.89 6.63
C ARG A 159 -13.24 8.53 7.15
N PRO A 160 -12.98 7.26 7.53
CA PRO A 160 -11.66 6.83 7.97
C PRO A 160 -10.58 7.13 6.91
N LEU A 161 -9.55 7.88 7.30
CA LEU A 161 -8.33 8.09 6.53
C LEU A 161 -7.15 7.55 7.33
N ILE A 162 -6.50 6.50 6.80
CA ILE A 162 -5.35 5.86 7.44
C ILE A 162 -4.08 6.25 6.67
N LEU A 163 -3.17 6.93 7.34
CA LEU A 163 -1.88 7.35 6.79
C LEU A 163 -0.77 6.47 7.35
N CYS A 164 -0.38 5.45 6.60
CA CYS A 164 0.70 4.53 6.98
C CYS A 164 2.05 5.17 6.65
N VAL A 165 2.47 6.12 7.49
CA VAL A 165 3.66 6.93 7.25
C VAL A 165 4.95 6.12 7.34
N ARG A 166 5.91 6.39 6.42
CA ARG A 166 7.22 5.74 6.42
C ARG A 166 8.32 6.74 6.13
N GLU A 167 9.15 6.97 7.13
CA GLU A 167 10.36 7.81 7.08
C GLU A 167 11.24 7.55 8.31
N THR A 168 12.54 7.75 8.20
CA THR A 168 13.48 7.72 9.33
C THR A 168 14.74 8.52 9.00
N PRO A 169 15.25 9.41 9.92
CA PRO A 169 14.57 9.90 11.11
C PRO A 169 13.47 10.92 10.80
N PHE A 170 12.57 11.16 11.73
CA PHE A 170 11.62 12.25 11.61
C PHE A 170 12.24 13.60 11.97
N ASN A 171 11.97 14.63 11.15
CA ASN A 171 12.26 16.01 11.50
C ASN A 171 11.03 16.70 12.13
N ARG A 172 11.20 17.93 12.62
CA ARG A 172 10.11 18.68 13.26
C ARG A 172 8.94 18.99 12.33
N ILE A 173 9.20 19.15 11.03
CA ILE A 173 8.15 19.39 10.03
C ILE A 173 7.30 18.14 9.86
N HIS A 174 7.91 16.96 9.78
CA HIS A 174 7.19 15.69 9.70
C HIS A 174 6.26 15.50 10.91
N LEU A 175 6.78 15.70 12.13
CA LEU A 175 6.01 15.56 13.37
C LEU A 175 4.84 16.55 13.42
N ARG A 176 5.07 17.80 13.00
CA ARG A 176 4.01 18.83 12.93
C ARG A 176 2.93 18.44 11.91
N ASN A 177 3.31 17.98 10.73
CA ASN A 177 2.34 17.55 9.72
C ASN A 177 1.54 16.31 10.17
N MET A 178 2.16 15.35 10.87
CA MET A 178 1.43 14.24 11.49
C MET A 178 0.40 14.73 12.49
N GLN A 179 0.76 15.69 13.35
CA GLN A 179 -0.17 16.28 14.31
C GLN A 179 -1.33 16.99 13.60
N ILE A 180 -1.06 17.83 12.60
CA ILE A 180 -2.10 18.55 11.85
C ILE A 180 -3.06 17.55 11.18
N ALA A 181 -2.53 16.51 10.55
CA ALA A 181 -3.36 15.49 9.90
C ALA A 181 -4.19 14.70 10.93
N ALA A 182 -3.64 14.39 12.10
CA ALA A 182 -4.34 13.73 13.18
C ALA A 182 -5.45 14.61 13.78
N ASP A 183 -5.19 15.90 13.99
CA ASP A 183 -6.17 16.89 14.46
C ASP A 183 -7.33 17.05 13.46
N ALA A 184 -7.05 16.89 12.15
CA ALA A 184 -8.06 16.87 11.09
C ALA A 184 -8.87 15.55 11.03
N GLY A 185 -8.50 14.52 11.80
CA GLY A 185 -9.22 13.24 11.89
C GLY A 185 -8.54 12.07 11.16
N ALA A 186 -7.36 12.24 10.58
CA ALA A 186 -6.61 11.12 10.02
C ALA A 186 -5.99 10.26 11.12
N VAL A 187 -5.89 8.97 10.88
CA VAL A 187 -5.15 8.05 11.74
C VAL A 187 -3.71 7.99 11.24
N ILE A 188 -2.75 8.42 12.07
CA ILE A 188 -1.33 8.23 11.79
C ILE A 188 -0.94 6.82 12.22
N PHE A 189 -0.62 5.99 11.23
CA PHE A 189 -0.32 4.57 11.41
C PHE A 189 1.08 4.27 10.84
N PRO A 190 2.16 4.49 11.61
CA PRO A 190 3.52 4.32 11.08
C PRO A 190 3.77 2.90 10.59
N CYS A 191 4.50 2.73 9.47
CA CYS A 191 4.91 1.42 8.96
C CYS A 191 5.96 0.78 9.87
N ILE A 192 5.54 0.42 11.09
CA ILE A 192 6.36 -0.23 12.11
C ILE A 192 5.74 -1.60 12.38
N PRO A 193 6.28 -2.68 11.78
CA PRO A 193 5.77 -4.04 11.99
C PRO A 193 6.05 -4.53 13.41
N ALA A 194 5.24 -5.47 13.87
CA ALA A 194 5.46 -6.17 15.14
C ALA A 194 6.39 -7.38 14.92
N PHE A 195 7.22 -7.67 15.92
CA PHE A 195 8.18 -8.78 15.86
C PHE A 195 7.81 -9.96 16.77
N TYR A 196 6.87 -9.79 17.67
CA TYR A 196 6.45 -10.83 18.63
C TYR A 196 5.64 -11.97 17.97
N ASN A 197 5.21 -11.81 16.73
CA ASN A 197 4.57 -12.83 15.91
C ASN A 197 5.56 -13.69 15.12
N HIS A 198 6.87 -13.46 15.29
CA HIS A 198 7.97 -14.21 14.68
C HIS A 198 7.83 -14.40 13.16
N PRO A 199 7.69 -13.31 12.37
CA PRO A 199 7.54 -13.43 10.91
C PRO A 199 8.78 -14.06 10.30
N ILE A 200 8.59 -15.00 9.36
CA ILE A 200 9.67 -15.76 8.73
C ILE A 200 10.41 -14.95 7.66
N ASP A 201 9.72 -13.99 7.04
CA ASP A 201 10.27 -13.12 5.99
C ASP A 201 9.58 -11.74 5.99
N SER A 202 10.04 -10.88 5.08
CA SER A 202 9.50 -9.53 4.92
C SER A 202 8.06 -9.52 4.40
N THR A 203 7.67 -10.51 3.62
CA THR A 203 6.31 -10.63 3.07
C THR A 203 5.31 -11.00 4.16
N GLU A 204 5.65 -11.96 5.02
CA GLU A 204 4.81 -12.30 6.16
C GLU A 204 4.72 -11.13 7.15
N MET A 205 5.83 -10.44 7.40
CA MET A 205 5.84 -9.22 8.20
C MET A 205 4.87 -8.18 7.63
N ALA A 206 4.87 -7.99 6.31
CA ALA A 206 3.94 -7.08 5.63
C ALA A 206 2.49 -7.55 5.74
N ARG A 207 2.21 -8.84 5.58
CA ARG A 207 0.86 -9.42 5.75
C ARG A 207 0.30 -9.18 7.15
N GLN A 208 1.10 -9.40 8.19
CA GLN A 208 0.69 -9.17 9.58
C GLN A 208 0.43 -7.68 9.85
N PHE A 209 1.28 -6.80 9.31
CA PHE A 209 1.05 -5.36 9.40
C PHE A 209 -0.26 -4.95 8.70
N VAL A 210 -0.48 -5.42 7.47
CA VAL A 210 -1.70 -5.19 6.68
C VAL A 210 -2.93 -5.69 7.44
N ALA A 211 -2.88 -6.90 8.00
CA ALA A 211 -3.96 -7.46 8.80
C ALA A 211 -4.33 -6.54 9.98
N ARG A 212 -3.34 -5.92 10.63
CA ARG A 212 -3.59 -4.96 11.71
C ARG A 212 -4.24 -3.67 11.20
N VAL A 213 -3.79 -3.14 10.05
CA VAL A 213 -4.40 -1.94 9.42
C VAL A 213 -5.85 -2.23 9.05
N LEU A 214 -6.13 -3.38 8.41
CA LEU A 214 -7.47 -3.79 8.02
C LEU A 214 -8.37 -4.04 9.25
N GLY A 215 -7.83 -4.67 10.30
CA GLY A 215 -8.54 -4.84 11.57
C GLY A 215 -8.95 -3.51 12.20
N HIS A 216 -8.13 -2.46 12.06
CA HIS A 216 -8.43 -1.12 12.57
C HIS A 216 -9.65 -0.46 11.89
N ILE A 217 -9.91 -0.79 10.63
CA ILE A 217 -11.08 -0.28 9.89
C ILE A 217 -12.27 -1.26 9.87
N GLY A 218 -12.25 -2.28 10.75
CA GLY A 218 -13.35 -3.24 10.88
C GLY A 218 -13.30 -4.42 9.90
N LEU A 219 -12.15 -4.68 9.28
CA LEU A 219 -11.91 -5.81 8.38
C LEU A 219 -10.86 -6.79 8.97
N PRO A 220 -11.11 -7.44 10.11
CA PRO A 220 -10.15 -8.38 10.68
C PRO A 220 -9.84 -9.51 9.71
N GLN A 221 -8.55 -9.84 9.53
CA GLN A 221 -8.09 -10.84 8.59
C GLN A 221 -7.90 -12.19 9.25
N PRO A 222 -8.20 -13.31 8.56
CA PRO A 222 -7.87 -14.65 9.03
C PRO A 222 -6.36 -14.78 9.30
N GLY A 223 -5.99 -15.44 10.39
CA GLY A 223 -4.58 -15.63 10.76
C GLY A 223 -3.87 -14.39 11.29
N ALA A 224 -4.57 -13.26 11.48
CA ALA A 224 -4.02 -12.11 12.17
C ALA A 224 -3.61 -12.47 13.60
N TYR A 225 -2.42 -12.02 14.01
CA TYR A 225 -1.95 -12.24 15.38
C TYR A 225 -2.86 -11.54 16.39
N VAL A 226 -3.31 -12.33 17.38
CA VAL A 226 -4.09 -11.83 18.52
C VAL A 226 -3.30 -12.11 19.79
N TRP A 227 -3.06 -11.06 20.60
CA TRP A 227 -2.43 -11.23 21.88
C TRP A 227 -3.35 -12.00 22.83
N LYS A 228 -2.93 -13.20 23.23
CA LYS A 228 -3.68 -14.05 24.18
C LYS A 228 -3.31 -13.63 25.61
N ALA A 229 -4.17 -12.86 26.26
CA ALA A 229 -4.01 -12.49 27.65
C ALA A 229 -4.34 -13.65 28.64
N ASP A 230 -4.99 -14.72 28.17
CA ASP A 230 -5.66 -15.68 29.05
C ASP A 230 -4.91 -16.98 29.32
N ASN A 231 -3.61 -17.10 29.03
CA ASN A 231 -2.84 -18.30 29.44
C ASN A 231 -2.09 -18.13 30.79
N ALA A 232 -2.52 -17.19 31.64
CA ALA A 232 -1.97 -17.03 32.98
C ALA A 232 -2.56 -18.01 34.02
N GLY A 233 -3.46 -18.95 33.62
CA GLY A 233 -4.23 -19.78 34.50
C GLY A 233 -3.86 -21.27 34.58
N ASN A 234 -2.91 -21.78 33.79
CA ASN A 234 -2.51 -23.20 33.90
C ASN A 234 -0.98 -23.33 33.96
N ARG A 235 -0.42 -22.99 35.10
CA ARG A 235 0.84 -23.56 35.58
C ARG A 235 0.54 -24.20 36.95
N GLU A 236 0.12 -25.43 36.90
CA GLU A 236 0.30 -26.39 37.99
C GLU A 236 1.51 -27.27 37.68
#